data_5efe2a3425ab4d80dc8b6ec61e0927cb
#
_entry.id   5efe2a3425ab4d80dc8b6ec61e0927cb
#
_cell.length_a   1.000
_cell.length_b   1.000
_cell.length_c   1.000
_cell.angle_alpha   90.00
_cell.angle_beta   90.00
_cell.angle_gamma   90.00
#
_symmetry.space_group_name_H-M   'P 1'
#
loop_
_entity.id
_entity.type
_entity.pdbx_description
1 polymer ?
#
loop_
_entity_poly.entity_id
_entity_poly.type
_entity_poly.pdbx_seq_one_letter_code
_entity_poly.pdbx_strand_id
1 'polypeptide(L)'
;MSESNTEINYKEAYEREHEKCADLADKIVVLESEKEDLQFKLDRIKKNKFWKATGPARSVIHFAQRQKERLSHCGGPKDILRKIRNKSHQKSLMESFGTGSFPDAEQRKKEEETVFPYMPKISILVPLWNNKREFQIQMLDCVMNQTYQNWELCLADGSDAEHAYIEELCKDYAAKSDGRIVYKHLDHNGGISYNTNECYKLATGDYIGLFDQDDILHPSVLYAYVKEINEQGADYLYCDETTFQEDNINKMLTMHFKPDYAPDNLRANNYICHFSVFSRKLLKARNCSVRLLTVRRTTI
;
A
#
# COMPACT_ATOMS: atom_id res chain seq x y z
N MET A 1 -10.50 -38.45 -22.84
CA MET A 1 -10.47 -37.50 -23.99
C MET A 1 -10.66 -36.01 -23.60
N SER A 2 -10.99 -35.66 -22.36
CA SER A 2 -11.17 -34.25 -21.91
C SER A 2 -9.87 -33.57 -21.39
N GLU A 3 -8.95 -34.33 -20.84
CA GLU A 3 -7.69 -33.80 -20.27
C GLU A 3 -6.70 -33.34 -21.35
N SER A 4 -6.60 -34.04 -22.48
CA SER A 4 -5.69 -33.70 -23.56
C SER A 4 -6.04 -32.39 -24.27
N ASN A 5 -7.32 -32.03 -24.36
CA ASN A 5 -7.75 -30.76 -24.98
C ASN A 5 -7.48 -29.55 -24.11
N THR A 6 -7.47 -29.71 -22.80
CA THR A 6 -7.18 -28.62 -21.86
C THR A 6 -5.67 -28.30 -21.84
N GLU A 7 -4.85 -29.32 -21.84
CA GLU A 7 -3.38 -29.19 -21.86
C GLU A 7 -2.86 -28.56 -23.19
N ILE A 8 -3.46 -28.94 -24.32
CA ILE A 8 -3.14 -28.33 -25.64
C ILE A 8 -3.53 -26.85 -25.66
N ASN A 9 -4.64 -26.48 -25.05
CA ASN A 9 -5.12 -25.09 -25.00
C ASN A 9 -4.21 -24.19 -24.13
N TYR A 10 -3.67 -24.70 -23.03
CA TYR A 10 -2.73 -23.96 -22.19
C TYR A 10 -1.38 -23.78 -22.87
N LYS A 11 -0.90 -24.76 -23.62
CA LYS A 11 0.35 -24.66 -24.36
C LYS A 11 0.29 -23.61 -25.47
N GLU A 12 -0.77 -23.60 -26.26
CA GLU A 12 -0.98 -22.59 -27.32
C GLU A 12 -1.18 -21.18 -26.75
N ALA A 13 -1.82 -21.03 -25.59
CA ALA A 13 -1.94 -19.76 -24.90
C ALA A 13 -0.59 -19.27 -24.38
N TYR A 14 0.23 -20.16 -23.82
CA TYR A 14 1.58 -19.86 -23.35
C TYR A 14 2.50 -19.43 -24.51
N GLU A 15 2.47 -20.15 -25.65
CA GLU A 15 3.28 -19.83 -26.83
C GLU A 15 2.90 -18.45 -27.40
N ARG A 16 1.61 -18.12 -27.47
CA ARG A 16 1.13 -16.78 -27.89
C ARG A 16 1.56 -15.66 -26.95
N GLU A 17 1.53 -15.89 -25.63
CA GLU A 17 2.00 -14.88 -24.67
C GLU A 17 3.52 -14.71 -24.74
N HIS A 18 4.26 -15.80 -24.96
CA HIS A 18 5.71 -15.76 -25.13
C HIS A 18 6.13 -15.01 -26.39
N GLU A 19 5.40 -15.21 -27.50
CA GLU A 19 5.61 -14.46 -28.75
C GLU A 19 5.33 -12.96 -28.61
N LYS A 20 4.24 -12.61 -27.89
CA LYS A 20 3.96 -11.20 -27.55
C LYS A 20 5.04 -10.57 -26.67
N CYS A 21 5.59 -11.32 -25.72
CA CYS A 21 6.68 -10.83 -24.87
C CYS A 21 7.95 -10.58 -25.70
N ALA A 22 8.25 -11.43 -26.68
CA ALA A 22 9.38 -11.24 -27.58
C ALA A 22 9.19 -9.99 -28.46
N ASP A 23 8.01 -9.82 -29.07
CA ASP A 23 7.67 -8.63 -29.88
C ASP A 23 7.74 -7.32 -29.04
N LEU A 24 7.31 -7.36 -27.79
CA LEU A 24 7.44 -6.22 -26.89
C LEU A 24 8.90 -5.93 -26.52
N ALA A 25 9.73 -6.96 -26.32
CA ALA A 25 11.15 -6.80 -26.04
C ALA A 25 11.88 -6.13 -27.24
N ASP A 26 11.59 -6.56 -28.47
CA ASP A 26 12.13 -5.95 -29.67
C ASP A 26 11.70 -4.48 -29.82
N LYS A 27 10.44 -4.17 -29.54
CA LYS A 27 9.95 -2.78 -29.52
C LYS A 27 10.64 -1.91 -28.47
N ILE A 28 10.94 -2.45 -27.30
CA ILE A 28 11.67 -1.73 -26.25
C ILE A 28 13.08 -1.38 -26.74
N VAL A 29 13.79 -2.30 -27.35
CA VAL A 29 15.13 -2.05 -27.91
C VAL A 29 15.11 -0.93 -28.96
N VAL A 30 14.12 -0.94 -29.86
CA VAL A 30 13.96 0.11 -30.87
C VAL A 30 13.70 1.47 -30.21
N LEU A 31 12.78 1.53 -29.25
CA LEU A 31 12.44 2.77 -28.54
C LEU A 31 13.61 3.31 -27.69
N GLU A 32 14.41 2.44 -27.10
CA GLU A 32 15.63 2.84 -26.38
C GLU A 32 16.65 3.46 -27.34
N SER A 33 16.87 2.87 -28.51
CA SER A 33 17.74 3.42 -29.54
C SER A 33 17.25 4.79 -30.06
N GLU A 34 15.96 4.94 -30.31
CA GLU A 34 15.36 6.23 -30.71
C GLU A 34 15.51 7.29 -29.61
N LYS A 35 15.33 6.90 -28.36
CA LYS A 35 15.53 7.78 -27.19
C LYS A 35 16.98 8.27 -27.09
N GLU A 36 17.96 7.40 -27.31
CA GLU A 36 19.37 7.77 -27.31
C GLU A 36 19.71 8.75 -28.43
N ASP A 37 19.21 8.52 -29.66
CA ASP A 37 19.40 9.41 -30.81
C ASP A 37 18.75 10.79 -30.55
N LEU A 38 17.55 10.82 -29.99
CA LEU A 38 16.88 12.06 -29.59
C LEU A 38 17.63 12.80 -28.52
N GLN A 39 18.16 12.08 -27.54
CA GLN A 39 18.99 12.66 -26.47
C GLN A 39 20.28 13.28 -27.03
N PHE A 40 20.95 12.58 -27.94
CA PHE A 40 22.14 13.09 -28.64
C PHE A 40 21.83 14.37 -29.43
N LYS A 41 20.73 14.38 -30.19
CA LYS A 41 20.27 15.57 -30.94
C LYS A 41 19.98 16.74 -29.99
N LEU A 42 19.31 16.47 -28.86
CA LEU A 42 19.00 17.48 -27.87
C LEU A 42 20.25 18.09 -27.25
N ASP A 43 21.24 17.26 -26.92
CA ASP A 43 22.51 17.72 -26.34
C ASP A 43 23.34 18.55 -27.34
N ARG A 44 23.30 18.19 -28.61
CA ARG A 44 23.90 18.99 -29.66
C ARG A 44 23.25 20.38 -29.82
N ILE A 45 21.91 20.43 -29.73
CA ILE A 45 21.17 21.71 -29.71
C ILE A 45 21.53 22.53 -28.47
N LYS A 46 21.56 21.92 -27.27
CA LYS A 46 21.92 22.62 -26.04
C LYS A 46 23.35 23.16 -26.01
N LYS A 47 24.30 22.52 -26.70
CA LYS A 47 25.69 22.98 -26.85
C LYS A 47 25.83 24.17 -27.79
N ASN A 48 24.86 24.47 -28.65
CA ASN A 48 24.92 25.58 -29.58
C ASN A 48 24.99 26.92 -28.84
N LYS A 49 25.93 27.79 -29.25
CA LYS A 49 26.11 29.11 -28.65
C LYS A 49 24.88 30.01 -28.74
N PHE A 50 24.14 29.96 -29.89
CA PHE A 50 22.89 30.68 -30.09
C PHE A 50 21.79 30.18 -29.13
N TRP A 51 21.71 28.88 -28.93
CA TRP A 51 20.78 28.26 -27.97
C TRP A 51 21.06 28.71 -26.53
N LYS A 52 22.31 28.81 -26.14
CA LYS A 52 22.73 29.30 -24.81
C LYS A 52 22.43 30.79 -24.64
N ALA A 53 22.72 31.60 -25.64
CA ALA A 53 22.50 33.06 -25.61
C ALA A 53 21.00 33.43 -25.53
N THR A 54 20.12 32.64 -26.10
CA THR A 54 18.66 32.86 -26.06
C THR A 54 17.96 32.19 -24.90
N GLY A 55 18.71 31.56 -23.98
CA GLY A 55 18.20 30.83 -22.82
C GLY A 55 17.24 31.65 -21.95
N PRO A 56 17.62 32.83 -21.49
CA PRO A 56 16.76 33.68 -20.65
C PRO A 56 15.46 34.09 -21.34
N ALA A 57 15.51 34.48 -22.62
CA ALA A 57 14.32 34.84 -23.39
C ALA A 57 13.36 33.66 -23.57
N ARG A 58 13.89 32.47 -23.84
CA ARG A 58 13.06 31.25 -23.94
C ARG A 58 12.42 30.90 -22.60
N SER A 59 13.14 31.04 -21.48
CA SER A 59 12.57 30.80 -20.15
C SER A 59 11.37 31.70 -19.88
N VAL A 60 11.44 32.98 -20.27
CA VAL A 60 10.32 33.91 -20.12
C VAL A 60 9.16 33.52 -21.04
N ILE A 61 9.44 33.16 -22.30
CA ILE A 61 8.40 32.70 -23.24
C ILE A 61 7.74 31.42 -22.75
N HIS A 62 8.50 30.41 -22.31
CA HIS A 62 7.95 29.18 -21.75
C HIS A 62 7.16 29.43 -20.46
N PHE A 63 7.62 30.34 -19.61
CA PHE A 63 6.87 30.74 -18.43
C PHE A 63 5.54 31.39 -18.82
N ALA A 64 5.56 32.33 -19.77
CA ALA A 64 4.34 32.99 -20.25
C ALA A 64 3.38 31.99 -20.96
N GLN A 65 3.89 31.04 -21.75
CA GLN A 65 3.08 29.99 -22.37
C GLN A 65 2.45 29.08 -21.33
N ARG A 66 3.20 28.60 -20.34
CA ARG A 66 2.66 27.79 -19.22
C ARG A 66 1.61 28.55 -18.41
N GLN A 67 1.80 29.86 -18.21
CA GLN A 67 0.79 30.69 -17.55
C GLN A 67 -0.47 30.83 -18.40
N LYS A 68 -0.32 31.04 -19.72
CA LYS A 68 -1.44 31.11 -20.67
C LYS A 68 -2.20 29.78 -20.73
N GLU A 69 -1.50 28.64 -20.81
CA GLU A 69 -2.11 27.30 -20.78
C GLU A 69 -2.82 27.07 -19.43
N ARG A 70 -2.20 27.42 -18.31
CA ARG A 70 -2.85 27.34 -17.00
C ARG A 70 -4.12 28.20 -16.92
N LEU A 71 -4.09 29.39 -17.49
CA LEU A 71 -5.25 30.30 -17.52
C LEU A 71 -6.33 29.85 -18.52
N SER A 72 -5.95 29.24 -19.65
CA SER A 72 -6.94 28.70 -20.61
C SER A 72 -7.67 27.46 -20.10
N HIS A 73 -7.02 26.68 -19.22
CA HIS A 73 -7.65 25.53 -18.52
C HIS A 73 -8.36 25.93 -17.21
N CYS A 74 -8.23 27.18 -16.78
CA CYS A 74 -9.01 27.75 -15.70
C CYS A 74 -10.21 28.46 -16.32
N GLY A 75 -11.38 27.83 -16.35
CA GLY A 75 -12.64 28.52 -16.62
C GLY A 75 -12.75 29.72 -15.68
N GLY A 76 -12.98 30.90 -16.18
CA GLY A 76 -13.10 32.21 -15.57
C GLY A 76 -12.81 32.47 -14.07
N PRO A 77 -12.93 33.68 -13.58
CA PRO A 77 -12.61 34.04 -12.18
C PRO A 77 -13.33 33.18 -11.12
N LYS A 78 -14.54 32.72 -11.42
CA LYS A 78 -15.31 31.82 -10.53
C LYS A 78 -14.70 30.45 -10.36
N ASP A 79 -14.09 29.91 -11.41
CA ASP A 79 -13.42 28.61 -11.37
C ASP A 79 -12.06 28.69 -10.66
N ILE A 80 -11.37 29.81 -10.79
CA ILE A 80 -10.15 30.09 -10.03
C ILE A 80 -10.47 30.17 -8.54
N LEU A 81 -11.49 30.92 -8.16
CA LEU A 81 -11.95 31.01 -6.77
C LEU A 81 -12.42 29.66 -6.23
N ARG A 82 -13.13 28.86 -7.06
CA ARG A 82 -13.53 27.49 -6.69
C ARG A 82 -12.31 26.59 -6.45
N LYS A 83 -11.30 26.66 -7.32
CA LYS A 83 -10.04 25.90 -7.16
C LYS A 83 -9.26 26.32 -5.91
N ILE A 84 -9.18 27.63 -5.64
CA ILE A 84 -8.52 28.14 -4.42
C ILE A 84 -9.29 27.68 -3.17
N ARG A 85 -10.63 27.80 -3.17
CA ARG A 85 -11.47 27.35 -2.06
C ARG A 85 -11.36 25.85 -1.85
N ASN A 86 -11.37 25.05 -2.93
CA ASN A 86 -11.20 23.60 -2.85
C ASN A 86 -9.81 23.24 -2.33
N LYS A 87 -8.75 23.93 -2.76
CA LYS A 87 -7.39 23.71 -2.26
C LYS A 87 -7.25 24.10 -0.78
N SER A 88 -7.89 25.21 -0.36
CA SER A 88 -7.93 25.60 1.05
C SER A 88 -8.74 24.61 1.89
N HIS A 89 -9.87 24.13 1.35
CA HIS A 89 -10.68 23.09 2.01
C HIS A 89 -9.94 21.74 2.09
N GLN A 90 -9.28 21.33 1.02
CA GLN A 90 -8.40 20.14 1.05
C GLN A 90 -7.28 20.30 2.09
N LYS A 91 -6.62 21.46 2.14
CA LYS A 91 -5.57 21.72 3.13
C LYS A 91 -6.12 21.64 4.55
N SER A 92 -7.29 22.25 4.83
CA SER A 92 -7.97 22.18 6.12
C SER A 92 -8.40 20.74 6.48
N LEU A 93 -8.89 19.97 5.50
CA LEU A 93 -9.17 18.54 5.67
C LEU A 93 -7.89 17.77 5.99
N MET A 94 -6.82 17.98 5.23
CA MET A 94 -5.54 17.31 5.48
C MET A 94 -4.95 17.65 6.86
N GLU A 95 -5.15 18.88 7.36
CA GLU A 95 -4.74 19.28 8.70
C GLU A 95 -5.57 18.61 9.82
N SER A 96 -6.80 18.15 9.51
CA SER A 96 -7.66 17.41 10.45
C SER A 96 -7.38 15.91 10.48
N PHE A 97 -6.52 15.40 9.59
CA PHE A 97 -6.05 14.01 9.54
C PHE A 97 -4.66 13.88 10.20
N GLY A 98 -4.01 12.78 10.03
CA GLY A 98 -2.77 12.50 10.76
C GLY A 98 -3.06 12.27 12.24
N THR A 99 -2.19 12.72 13.12
CA THR A 99 -2.40 12.56 14.57
C THR A 99 -3.64 13.32 15.10
N GLY A 100 -4.14 14.32 14.38
CA GLY A 100 -5.36 15.03 14.72
C GLY A 100 -6.65 14.20 14.57
N SER A 101 -6.60 13.08 13.82
CA SER A 101 -7.71 12.12 13.71
C SER A 101 -7.68 11.03 14.79
N PHE A 102 -6.59 10.92 15.54
CA PHE A 102 -6.46 9.88 16.55
C PHE A 102 -7.43 10.11 17.70
N PRO A 103 -7.93 9.02 18.32
CA PRO A 103 -8.87 9.14 19.43
C PRO A 103 -8.23 9.93 20.58
N ASP A 104 -8.97 10.89 21.11
CA ASP A 104 -8.60 11.53 22.37
C ASP A 104 -8.70 10.55 23.54
N ALA A 105 -8.34 10.99 24.76
CA ALA A 105 -8.31 10.11 25.93
C ALA A 105 -9.69 9.54 26.29
N GLU A 106 -10.77 10.30 26.07
CA GLU A 106 -12.14 9.86 26.37
C GLU A 106 -12.61 8.84 25.34
N GLN A 107 -12.40 9.11 24.06
CA GLN A 107 -12.75 8.21 22.98
C GLN A 107 -11.92 6.90 23.06
N ARG A 108 -10.61 7.00 23.35
CA ARG A 108 -9.74 5.84 23.55
C ARG A 108 -10.25 4.96 24.68
N LYS A 109 -10.54 5.55 25.83
CA LYS A 109 -11.09 4.82 26.98
C LYS A 109 -12.40 4.12 26.62
N LYS A 110 -13.30 4.82 25.93
CA LYS A 110 -14.58 4.24 25.48
C LYS A 110 -14.36 3.03 24.55
N GLU A 111 -13.43 3.14 23.61
CA GLU A 111 -13.10 2.04 22.69
C GLU A 111 -12.50 0.84 23.43
N GLU A 112 -11.55 1.08 24.35
CA GLU A 112 -10.88 0.05 25.16
C GLU A 112 -11.84 -0.67 26.13
N GLU A 113 -12.82 0.05 26.68
CA GLU A 113 -13.84 -0.49 27.58
C GLU A 113 -15.03 -1.13 26.85
N THR A 114 -15.14 -0.98 25.53
CA THR A 114 -16.26 -1.53 24.76
C THR A 114 -16.16 -3.06 24.68
N VAL A 115 -17.21 -3.73 25.14
CA VAL A 115 -17.38 -5.18 25.02
C VAL A 115 -18.39 -5.47 23.92
N PHE A 116 -17.94 -6.04 22.82
CA PHE A 116 -18.82 -6.48 21.74
C PHE A 116 -19.41 -7.87 22.04
N PRO A 117 -20.61 -8.21 21.53
CA PRO A 117 -21.17 -9.57 21.64
C PRO A 117 -20.25 -10.65 21.07
N TYR A 118 -19.50 -10.33 20.02
CA TYR A 118 -18.45 -11.17 19.44
C TYR A 118 -17.14 -10.40 19.43
N MET A 119 -16.14 -10.95 20.10
CA MET A 119 -14.79 -10.38 20.25
C MET A 119 -13.79 -11.23 19.46
N PRO A 120 -13.76 -11.16 18.11
CA PRO A 120 -12.86 -11.99 17.30
C PRO A 120 -11.40 -11.65 17.58
N LYS A 121 -10.54 -12.66 17.57
CA LYS A 121 -9.09 -12.46 17.55
C LYS A 121 -8.65 -12.12 16.11
N ILE A 122 -7.91 -11.02 15.95
CA ILE A 122 -7.39 -10.57 14.67
C ILE A 122 -5.89 -10.87 14.62
N SER A 123 -5.47 -11.72 13.66
CA SER A 123 -4.05 -11.96 13.38
C SER A 123 -3.57 -10.99 12.32
N ILE A 124 -2.66 -10.09 12.67
CA ILE A 124 -2.03 -9.14 11.75
C ILE A 124 -0.76 -9.79 11.22
N LEU A 125 -0.67 -10.01 9.92
CA LEU A 125 0.46 -10.63 9.24
C LEU A 125 1.38 -9.57 8.66
N VAL A 126 2.63 -9.53 9.09
CA VAL A 126 3.64 -8.60 8.59
C VAL A 126 4.88 -9.39 8.13
N PRO A 127 5.05 -9.58 6.83
CA PRO A 127 6.29 -10.13 6.29
C PRO A 127 7.40 -9.07 6.38
N LEU A 128 8.53 -9.43 6.98
CA LEU A 128 9.66 -8.53 7.19
C LEU A 128 10.81 -8.87 6.23
N TRP A 129 11.44 -7.81 5.68
CA TRP A 129 12.67 -7.91 4.91
C TRP A 129 13.36 -6.54 4.83
N ASN A 130 14.55 -6.44 5.44
CA ASN A 130 15.45 -5.29 5.35
C ASN A 130 14.77 -3.92 5.52
N ASN A 131 13.81 -3.83 6.45
CA ASN A 131 13.08 -2.61 6.73
C ASN A 131 13.98 -1.58 7.44
N LYS A 132 13.76 -0.30 7.21
CA LYS A 132 14.44 0.76 7.97
C LYS A 132 14.03 0.72 9.44
N ARG A 133 15.00 1.01 10.32
CA ARG A 133 14.77 0.95 11.78
C ARG A 133 13.61 1.82 12.24
N GLU A 134 13.51 3.02 11.70
CA GLU A 134 12.46 3.99 12.04
C GLU A 134 11.07 3.47 11.65
N PHE A 135 10.92 2.90 10.45
CA PHE A 135 9.66 2.34 9.97
C PHE A 135 9.28 1.08 10.75
N GLN A 136 10.27 0.25 11.09
CA GLN A 136 10.04 -0.94 11.92
C GLN A 136 9.48 -0.56 13.29
N ILE A 137 10.03 0.48 13.93
CA ILE A 137 9.54 1.00 15.21
C ILE A 137 8.11 1.55 15.06
N GLN A 138 7.85 2.38 14.05
CA GLN A 138 6.53 2.96 13.81
C GLN A 138 5.45 1.90 13.57
N MET A 139 5.77 0.87 12.80
CA MET A 139 4.89 -0.28 12.55
C MET A 139 4.56 -1.02 13.86
N LEU A 140 5.58 -1.35 14.66
CA LEU A 140 5.38 -2.03 15.95
C LEU A 140 4.57 -1.17 16.93
N ASP A 141 4.90 0.12 17.04
CA ASP A 141 4.20 1.07 17.92
C ASP A 141 2.73 1.22 17.52
N CYS A 142 2.41 1.33 16.23
CA CYS A 142 1.02 1.54 15.81
C CYS A 142 0.15 0.30 16.08
N VAL A 143 0.71 -0.91 16.04
CA VAL A 143 -0.02 -2.13 16.40
C VAL A 143 -0.17 -2.23 17.93
N MET A 144 0.87 -1.92 18.69
CA MET A 144 0.79 -1.90 20.17
C MET A 144 -0.21 -0.86 20.69
N ASN A 145 -0.41 0.22 19.95
CA ASN A 145 -1.32 1.32 20.29
C ASN A 145 -2.77 1.12 19.84
N GLN A 146 -3.15 -0.03 19.30
CA GLN A 146 -4.55 -0.30 18.94
C GLN A 146 -5.46 -0.26 20.18
N THR A 147 -6.63 0.36 20.03
CA THR A 147 -7.63 0.45 21.12
C THR A 147 -8.34 -0.88 21.36
N TYR A 148 -8.56 -1.69 20.33
CA TYR A 148 -9.04 -3.06 20.45
C TYR A 148 -7.88 -3.99 20.81
N GLN A 149 -8.01 -4.77 21.89
CA GLN A 149 -6.88 -5.50 22.45
C GLN A 149 -6.79 -6.98 22.06
N ASN A 150 -7.84 -7.59 21.48
CA ASN A 150 -7.82 -8.99 21.09
C ASN A 150 -7.21 -9.21 19.69
N TRP A 151 -5.94 -8.90 19.58
CA TRP A 151 -5.13 -9.10 18.38
C TRP A 151 -3.87 -9.89 18.66
N GLU A 152 -3.28 -10.43 17.62
CA GLU A 152 -1.90 -10.92 17.61
C GLU A 152 -1.16 -10.40 16.38
N LEU A 153 0.14 -10.17 16.52
CA LEU A 153 1.03 -9.74 15.43
C LEU A 153 1.97 -10.90 15.08
N CYS A 154 1.85 -11.40 13.85
CA CYS A 154 2.62 -12.50 13.32
C CYS A 154 3.69 -11.99 12.38
N LEU A 155 4.96 -12.08 12.80
CA LEU A 155 6.12 -11.55 12.11
C LEU A 155 6.96 -12.70 11.55
N ALA A 156 7.22 -12.72 10.25
CA ALA A 156 8.14 -13.64 9.60
C ALA A 156 9.23 -12.84 8.89
N ASP A 157 10.44 -12.93 9.42
CA ASP A 157 11.57 -12.09 9.06
C ASP A 157 12.57 -12.83 8.17
N GLY A 158 12.67 -12.42 6.91
CA GLY A 158 13.65 -12.91 5.94
C GLY A 158 14.85 -11.98 5.78
N SER A 159 15.09 -11.04 6.70
CA SER A 159 16.16 -10.05 6.62
C SER A 159 17.55 -10.69 6.71
N ASP A 160 18.52 -10.02 6.09
CA ASP A 160 19.91 -10.42 6.12
C ASP A 160 20.64 -9.97 7.40
N ALA A 161 21.89 -10.39 7.55
CA ALA A 161 22.71 -10.12 8.75
C ALA A 161 22.99 -8.61 8.96
N GLU A 162 22.94 -7.79 7.91
CA GLU A 162 23.15 -6.33 8.05
C GLU A 162 21.97 -5.66 8.75
N HIS A 163 20.79 -6.33 8.75
CA HIS A 163 19.56 -5.86 9.35
C HIS A 163 19.17 -6.63 10.63
N ALA A 164 20.13 -7.24 11.32
CA ALA A 164 19.91 -8.01 12.56
C ALA A 164 19.17 -7.23 13.67
N TYR A 165 19.21 -5.89 13.64
CA TYR A 165 18.43 -5.04 14.55
C TYR A 165 16.92 -5.25 14.45
N ILE A 166 16.39 -5.80 13.35
CA ILE A 166 14.97 -6.10 13.17
C ILE A 166 14.56 -7.21 14.15
N GLU A 167 15.37 -8.27 14.23
CA GLU A 167 15.16 -9.36 15.19
C GLU A 167 15.19 -8.86 16.62
N GLU A 168 16.17 -8.02 16.98
CA GLU A 168 16.31 -7.44 18.32
C GLU A 168 15.05 -6.63 18.69
N LEU A 169 14.62 -5.72 17.82
CA LEU A 169 13.42 -4.93 18.02
C LEU A 169 12.17 -5.81 18.18
N CYS A 170 11.97 -6.78 17.30
CA CYS A 170 10.81 -7.66 17.36
C CYS A 170 10.77 -8.46 18.66
N LYS A 171 11.92 -8.97 19.15
CA LYS A 171 12.02 -9.66 20.44
C LYS A 171 11.73 -8.74 21.63
N ASP A 172 12.24 -7.50 21.60
CA ASP A 172 11.99 -6.50 22.64
C ASP A 172 10.50 -6.17 22.76
N TYR A 173 9.81 -5.99 21.62
CA TYR A 173 8.38 -5.74 21.61
C TYR A 173 7.56 -6.99 21.99
N ALA A 174 7.98 -8.16 21.56
CA ALA A 174 7.36 -9.42 21.96
C ALA A 174 7.38 -9.62 23.48
N ALA A 175 8.51 -9.31 24.13
CA ALA A 175 8.64 -9.38 25.58
C ALA A 175 7.68 -8.43 26.35
N LYS A 176 7.24 -7.34 25.71
CA LYS A 176 6.33 -6.31 26.28
C LYS A 176 4.87 -6.52 25.89
N SER A 177 4.57 -7.49 25.02
CA SER A 177 3.26 -7.66 24.39
C SER A 177 2.35 -8.70 25.04
N ASP A 178 2.74 -9.27 26.18
CA ASP A 178 2.01 -10.36 26.85
C ASP A 178 1.72 -11.55 25.90
N GLY A 179 2.70 -11.88 25.04
CA GLY A 179 2.61 -12.99 24.09
C GLY A 179 1.76 -12.71 22.84
N ARG A 180 1.33 -11.47 22.64
CA ARG A 180 0.57 -11.08 21.43
C ARG A 180 1.42 -10.90 20.18
N ILE A 181 2.74 -10.75 20.31
CA ILE A 181 3.67 -10.68 19.18
C ILE A 181 4.38 -12.02 19.06
N VAL A 182 4.24 -12.65 17.91
CA VAL A 182 4.87 -13.91 17.56
C VAL A 182 5.88 -13.64 16.43
N TYR A 183 7.16 -13.81 16.72
CA TYR A 183 8.25 -13.58 15.79
C TYR A 183 8.91 -14.89 15.36
N LYS A 184 9.20 -14.98 14.06
CA LYS A 184 9.96 -16.10 13.47
C LYS A 184 11.00 -15.55 12.50
N HIS A 185 12.28 -15.85 12.73
CA HIS A 185 13.32 -15.66 11.73
C HIS A 185 13.23 -16.76 10.67
N LEU A 186 13.40 -16.40 9.39
CA LEU A 186 13.37 -17.31 8.25
C LEU A 186 14.80 -17.60 7.80
N ASP A 187 15.04 -18.82 7.30
CA ASP A 187 16.36 -19.19 6.78
C ASP A 187 16.76 -18.41 5.52
N HIS A 188 15.77 -17.87 4.80
CA HIS A 188 15.96 -17.03 3.62
C HIS A 188 14.73 -16.18 3.32
N ASN A 189 14.92 -15.10 2.57
CA ASN A 189 13.83 -14.34 2.01
C ASN A 189 13.25 -15.04 0.77
N GLY A 190 12.05 -15.61 0.90
CA GLY A 190 11.33 -16.24 -0.21
C GLY A 190 10.43 -15.27 -1.01
N GLY A 191 10.52 -13.97 -0.72
CA GLY A 191 9.67 -12.92 -1.27
C GLY A 191 8.36 -12.76 -0.49
N ILE A 192 7.61 -11.69 -0.83
CA ILE A 192 6.44 -11.24 -0.04
C ILE A 192 5.42 -12.37 0.18
N SER A 193 5.07 -13.13 -0.86
CA SER A 193 4.07 -14.20 -0.75
C SER A 193 4.53 -15.34 0.16
N TYR A 194 5.80 -15.73 0.06
CA TYR A 194 6.36 -16.78 0.92
C TYR A 194 6.42 -16.30 2.37
N ASN A 195 6.96 -15.13 2.63
CA ASN A 195 7.10 -14.58 3.97
C ASN A 195 5.72 -14.34 4.62
N THR A 196 4.72 -13.85 3.85
CA THR A 196 3.33 -13.73 4.34
C THR A 196 2.72 -15.09 4.70
N ASN A 197 3.01 -16.13 3.90
CA ASN A 197 2.55 -17.48 4.23
C ASN A 197 3.21 -18.03 5.50
N GLU A 198 4.47 -17.67 5.76
CA GLU A 198 5.13 -18.01 7.01
C GLU A 198 4.49 -17.26 8.21
N CYS A 199 4.10 -15.99 8.05
CA CYS A 199 3.28 -15.28 9.04
C CYS A 199 1.94 -15.99 9.29
N TYR A 200 1.25 -16.43 8.21
CA TYR A 200 -0.03 -17.12 8.33
C TYR A 200 0.06 -18.44 9.12
N LYS A 201 1.18 -19.16 9.04
CA LYS A 201 1.39 -20.39 9.84
C LYS A 201 1.47 -20.11 11.35
N LEU A 202 1.83 -18.88 11.74
CA LEU A 202 1.87 -18.44 13.14
C LEU A 202 0.49 -17.99 13.63
N ALA A 203 -0.39 -17.58 12.70
CA ALA A 203 -1.68 -16.97 13.01
C ALA A 203 -2.68 -17.96 13.62
N THR A 204 -3.36 -17.54 14.69
CA THR A 204 -4.39 -18.31 15.40
C THR A 204 -5.76 -17.64 15.42
N GLY A 205 -5.87 -16.35 15.04
CA GLY A 205 -7.07 -15.55 15.09
C GLY A 205 -8.19 -15.96 14.15
N ASP A 206 -9.37 -15.45 14.40
CA ASP A 206 -10.59 -15.67 13.62
C ASP A 206 -10.57 -14.88 12.30
N TYR A 207 -9.91 -13.72 12.32
CA TYR A 207 -9.70 -12.85 11.17
C TYR A 207 -8.20 -12.68 10.89
N ILE A 208 -7.88 -12.46 9.63
CA ILE A 208 -6.52 -12.30 9.12
C ILE A 208 -6.39 -10.92 8.50
N GLY A 209 -5.47 -10.11 8.98
CA GLY A 209 -5.13 -8.80 8.43
C GLY A 209 -3.79 -8.86 7.67
N LEU A 210 -3.75 -8.31 6.47
CA LEU A 210 -2.51 -8.17 5.69
C LEU A 210 -1.97 -6.75 5.87
N PHE A 211 -0.77 -6.65 6.43
CA PHE A 211 -0.18 -5.36 6.77
C PHE A 211 1.27 -5.29 6.32
N ASP A 212 1.66 -4.16 5.73
CA ASP A 212 3.02 -3.95 5.24
C ASP A 212 3.93 -3.39 6.36
N GLN A 213 5.21 -3.72 6.29
CA GLN A 213 6.20 -3.42 7.35
C GLN A 213 6.55 -1.93 7.48
N ASP A 214 6.20 -1.11 6.50
CA ASP A 214 6.49 0.32 6.38
C ASP A 214 5.23 1.20 6.44
N ASP A 215 4.08 0.60 6.79
CA ASP A 215 2.82 1.28 6.97
C ASP A 215 2.50 1.57 8.46
N ILE A 216 1.51 2.43 8.69
CA ILE A 216 1.01 2.80 10.03
C ILE A 216 -0.52 2.60 10.06
N LEU A 217 -0.99 1.90 11.08
CA LEU A 217 -2.42 1.73 11.36
C LEU A 217 -2.95 2.86 12.24
N HIS A 218 -4.15 3.35 11.91
CA HIS A 218 -4.88 4.23 12.81
C HIS A 218 -5.21 3.51 14.12
N PRO A 219 -5.08 4.14 15.30
CA PRO A 219 -5.27 3.46 16.58
C PRO A 219 -6.63 2.78 16.76
N SER A 220 -7.69 3.29 16.14
CA SER A 220 -9.05 2.77 16.24
C SER A 220 -9.44 1.79 15.12
N VAL A 221 -8.53 1.42 14.20
CA VAL A 221 -8.94 0.62 13.03
C VAL A 221 -9.45 -0.75 13.39
N LEU A 222 -8.81 -1.44 14.33
CA LEU A 222 -9.28 -2.76 14.77
C LEU A 222 -10.62 -2.67 15.50
N TYR A 223 -10.81 -1.64 16.32
CA TYR A 223 -12.10 -1.36 16.97
C TYR A 223 -13.21 -1.14 15.95
N ALA A 224 -12.97 -0.30 14.95
CA ALA A 224 -13.94 -0.03 13.88
C ALA A 224 -14.28 -1.32 13.11
N TYR A 225 -13.29 -2.15 12.79
CA TYR A 225 -13.51 -3.41 12.10
C TYR A 225 -14.32 -4.41 12.93
N VAL A 226 -14.02 -4.53 14.23
CA VAL A 226 -14.80 -5.41 15.12
C VAL A 226 -16.23 -4.92 15.27
N LYS A 227 -16.45 -3.61 15.28
CA LYS A 227 -17.78 -3.02 15.27
C LYS A 227 -18.55 -3.43 14.01
N GLU A 228 -17.98 -3.26 12.81
CA GLU A 228 -18.60 -3.66 11.55
C GLU A 228 -18.85 -5.18 11.47
N ILE A 229 -17.95 -6.00 11.99
CA ILE A 229 -18.16 -7.46 12.10
C ILE A 229 -19.42 -7.77 12.93
N ASN A 230 -19.62 -7.07 14.05
CA ASN A 230 -20.78 -7.30 14.91
C ASN A 230 -22.07 -6.73 14.34
N GLU A 231 -22.03 -5.56 13.70
CA GLU A 231 -23.21 -4.88 13.18
C GLU A 231 -23.69 -5.45 11.83
N GLN A 232 -22.73 -5.82 10.95
CA GLN A 232 -23.02 -6.23 9.56
C GLN A 232 -22.70 -7.70 9.27
N GLY A 233 -22.03 -8.41 10.18
CA GLY A 233 -21.55 -9.77 9.91
C GLY A 233 -20.48 -9.82 8.82
N ALA A 234 -19.68 -8.77 8.70
CA ALA A 234 -18.70 -8.60 7.62
C ALA A 234 -17.62 -9.68 7.67
N ASP A 235 -17.41 -10.37 6.54
CA ASP A 235 -16.35 -11.37 6.35
C ASP A 235 -15.10 -10.80 5.68
N TYR A 236 -15.19 -9.62 5.08
CA TYR A 236 -14.07 -8.89 4.46
C TYR A 236 -14.20 -7.39 4.71
N LEU A 237 -13.13 -6.76 5.19
CA LEU A 237 -13.08 -5.34 5.54
C LEU A 237 -11.84 -4.70 4.90
N TYR A 238 -11.97 -3.44 4.55
CA TYR A 238 -10.87 -2.56 4.12
C TYR A 238 -11.20 -1.13 4.54
N CYS A 239 -10.21 -0.26 4.58
CA CYS A 239 -10.40 1.12 4.98
C CYS A 239 -9.80 2.09 3.95
N ASP A 240 -10.17 3.35 4.07
CA ASP A 240 -9.48 4.45 3.40
C ASP A 240 -8.00 4.49 3.82
N GLU A 241 -7.17 5.07 2.98
CA GLU A 241 -5.74 5.20 3.23
C GLU A 241 -5.24 6.60 2.91
N THR A 242 -4.15 6.99 3.53
CA THR A 242 -3.43 8.20 3.22
C THR A 242 -1.96 7.89 3.01
N THR A 243 -1.29 8.66 2.14
CA THR A 243 0.16 8.64 2.05
C THR A 243 0.72 9.88 2.72
N PHE A 244 1.85 9.74 3.39
CA PHE A 244 2.55 10.83 4.05
C PHE A 244 4.02 10.87 3.64
N GLN A 245 4.68 11.99 3.89
CA GLN A 245 6.06 12.20 3.47
C GLN A 245 7.03 11.69 4.53
N GLU A 246 7.92 10.79 4.11
CA GLU A 246 8.99 10.22 4.96
C GLU A 246 8.42 9.59 6.24
N ASP A 247 8.85 10.08 7.41
CA ASP A 247 8.48 9.60 8.75
C ASP A 247 7.41 10.47 9.44
N ASN A 248 6.88 11.49 8.75
CA ASN A 248 5.98 12.46 9.34
C ASN A 248 4.54 12.26 8.91
N ILE A 249 3.77 11.52 9.70
CA ILE A 249 2.35 11.24 9.47
C ILE A 249 1.48 12.52 9.31
N ASN A 250 1.93 13.67 9.81
CA ASN A 250 1.21 14.94 9.66
C ASN A 250 1.52 15.65 8.33
N LYS A 251 2.51 15.19 7.57
CA LYS A 251 2.80 15.67 6.21
C LYS A 251 2.12 14.79 5.17
N MET A 252 0.82 14.83 5.13
CA MET A 252 0.03 14.03 4.19
C MET A 252 0.21 14.52 2.75
N LEU A 253 0.39 13.57 1.83
CA LEU A 253 0.55 13.81 0.40
C LEU A 253 -0.74 13.57 -0.36
N THR A 254 -1.38 12.43 -0.12
CA THR A 254 -2.62 12.03 -0.78
C THR A 254 -3.58 11.38 0.19
N MET A 255 -4.85 11.40 -0.17
CA MET A 255 -5.91 10.65 0.52
C MET A 255 -6.65 9.84 -0.52
N HIS A 256 -6.83 8.56 -0.24
CA HIS A 256 -7.56 7.61 -1.07
C HIS A 256 -8.83 7.19 -0.35
N PHE A 257 -9.94 7.84 -0.71
CA PHE A 257 -11.27 7.41 -0.31
C PHE A 257 -11.69 6.25 -1.20
N LYS A 258 -11.86 5.10 -0.62
CA LYS A 258 -12.17 3.88 -1.35
C LYS A 258 -13.69 3.78 -1.53
N PRO A 259 -14.16 3.34 -2.72
CA PRO A 259 -15.59 3.10 -2.91
C PRO A 259 -16.05 1.91 -2.09
N ASP A 260 -17.36 1.84 -1.85
CA ASP A 260 -18.02 0.60 -1.44
C ASP A 260 -17.74 -0.51 -2.46
N TYR A 261 -18.27 -1.72 -2.23
CA TYR A 261 -18.01 -2.86 -3.10
C TYR A 261 -18.25 -2.54 -4.59
N ALA A 262 -17.17 -2.43 -5.35
CA ALA A 262 -17.12 -2.05 -6.75
C ALA A 262 -16.35 -3.11 -7.57
N PRO A 263 -17.00 -4.22 -7.97
CA PRO A 263 -16.33 -5.37 -8.58
C PRO A 263 -15.61 -5.04 -9.91
N ASP A 264 -16.14 -4.10 -10.70
CA ASP A 264 -15.51 -3.69 -11.95
C ASP A 264 -14.24 -2.86 -11.69
N ASN A 265 -14.26 -2.01 -10.66
CA ASN A 265 -13.06 -1.30 -10.23
C ASN A 265 -12.00 -2.29 -9.70
N LEU A 266 -12.41 -3.30 -8.93
CA LEU A 266 -11.50 -4.31 -8.39
C LEU A 266 -10.81 -5.15 -9.48
N ARG A 267 -11.47 -5.35 -10.63
CA ARG A 267 -10.87 -6.03 -11.79
C ARG A 267 -9.80 -5.20 -12.47
N ALA A 268 -9.93 -3.88 -12.43
CA ALA A 268 -9.01 -2.94 -13.07
C ALA A 268 -7.89 -2.47 -12.12
N ASN A 269 -8.19 -2.37 -10.82
CA ASN A 269 -7.28 -1.82 -9.82
C ASN A 269 -7.53 -2.47 -8.46
N ASN A 270 -6.46 -2.81 -7.73
CA ASN A 270 -6.56 -3.32 -6.37
C ASN A 270 -6.80 -2.16 -5.38
N TYR A 271 -8.01 -1.59 -5.39
CA TYR A 271 -8.34 -0.47 -4.50
C TYR A 271 -8.54 -0.88 -3.03
N ILE A 272 -8.71 -2.17 -2.73
CA ILE A 272 -8.96 -2.69 -1.38
C ILE A 272 -7.70 -2.89 -0.55
N CYS A 273 -6.49 -2.74 -1.11
CA CYS A 273 -5.27 -2.75 -0.30
C CYS A 273 -5.14 -1.43 0.48
N HIS A 274 -4.62 -1.58 1.49
CA HIS A 274 -4.30 -1.37 2.85
C HIS A 274 -5.49 -0.81 3.67
N PHE A 275 -5.88 -1.25 4.82
CA PHE A 275 -5.51 -2.47 5.50
C PHE A 275 -6.63 -3.49 5.28
N SER A 276 -6.35 -4.61 4.61
CA SER A 276 -7.36 -5.65 4.32
C SER A 276 -7.43 -6.67 5.43
N VAL A 277 -8.62 -6.89 5.97
CA VAL A 277 -8.90 -7.91 6.99
C VAL A 277 -10.02 -8.82 6.51
N PHE A 278 -9.86 -10.13 6.63
CA PHE A 278 -10.86 -11.10 6.20
C PHE A 278 -11.00 -12.27 7.17
N SER A 279 -12.19 -12.85 7.22
CA SER A 279 -12.46 -13.99 8.09
C SER A 279 -11.68 -15.22 7.63
N ARG A 280 -11.15 -15.99 8.57
CA ARG A 280 -10.45 -17.25 8.28
C ARG A 280 -11.37 -18.28 7.58
N LYS A 281 -12.69 -18.14 7.72
CA LYS A 281 -13.69 -18.97 7.04
C LYS A 281 -13.61 -18.82 5.52
N LEU A 282 -13.33 -17.62 5.02
CA LEU A 282 -13.20 -17.36 3.57
C LEU A 282 -12.05 -18.17 2.95
N LEU A 283 -10.95 -18.37 3.67
CA LEU A 283 -9.84 -19.20 3.20
C LEU A 283 -10.22 -20.68 3.13
N LYS A 284 -11.01 -21.17 4.09
CA LYS A 284 -11.45 -22.57 4.14
C LYS A 284 -12.52 -22.89 3.08
N ALA A 285 -13.42 -21.95 2.80
CA ALA A 285 -14.55 -22.16 1.91
C ALA A 285 -14.17 -22.41 0.45
N ARG A 286 -12.96 -22.05 0.02
CA ARG A 286 -12.51 -22.19 -1.37
C ARG A 286 -11.51 -23.31 -1.64
N ASN A 287 -11.25 -24.22 -0.70
CA ASN A 287 -10.14 -25.19 -0.81
C ASN A 287 -8.82 -24.49 -1.23
N CYS A 288 -8.70 -23.24 -0.84
CA CYS A 288 -7.57 -22.40 -1.19
C CYS A 288 -6.37 -22.88 -0.41
N SER A 289 -5.56 -23.72 -1.04
CA SER A 289 -4.18 -23.87 -0.60
C SER A 289 -3.55 -22.48 -0.54
N VAL A 290 -2.63 -22.30 0.38
CA VAL A 290 -1.88 -21.08 0.72
C VAL A 290 -1.31 -20.27 -0.49
N ARG A 291 -1.44 -20.76 -1.71
CA ARG A 291 -1.14 -20.05 -2.96
C ARG A 291 -2.00 -18.81 -3.25
N LEU A 292 -3.06 -18.55 -2.47
CA LEU A 292 -3.96 -17.41 -2.64
C LEU A 292 -3.42 -16.07 -2.16
N LEU A 293 -2.38 -16.08 -1.35
CA LEU A 293 -1.66 -14.85 -0.99
C LEU A 293 -0.60 -14.49 -2.04
N THR A 294 -0.76 -14.93 -3.29
CA THR A 294 0.00 -14.37 -4.40
C THR A 294 -0.62 -13.01 -4.75
N VAL A 295 -0.30 -12.01 -3.96
CA VAL A 295 -0.54 -10.62 -4.30
C VAL A 295 0.39 -10.32 -5.48
N ARG A 296 -0.15 -10.23 -6.70
CA ARG A 296 0.57 -9.58 -7.78
C ARG A 296 0.59 -8.09 -7.44
N ARG A 297 1.68 -7.61 -6.89
CA ARG A 297 1.97 -6.18 -6.85
C ARG A 297 2.00 -5.70 -8.30
N THR A 298 0.97 -4.98 -8.72
CA THR A 298 1.08 -4.09 -9.87
C THR A 298 1.81 -2.86 -9.34
N THR A 299 3.09 -2.76 -9.59
CA THR A 299 3.85 -1.52 -9.37
C THR A 299 3.25 -0.49 -10.33
N ILE A 300 2.65 0.57 -9.78
CA ILE A 300 2.30 1.78 -10.52
C ILE A 300 3.51 2.71 -10.49
#